data_b327243d47d9c66cc81d3559c4cdaf6a
#
_entry.id   b327243d47d9c66cc81d3559c4cdaf6a
#
_cell.length_a   1.000
_cell.length_b   1.000
_cell.length_c   1.000
_cell.angle_alpha   90.00
_cell.angle_beta   90.00
_cell.angle_gamma   90.00
#
_symmetry.space_group_name_H-M   'P 1'
#
loop_
_entity.id
_entity.type
_entity.pdbx_description
1 polymer ?
#
loop_
_entity_poly.entity_id
_entity_poly.type
_entity_poly.pdbx_seq_one_letter_code
_entity_poly.pdbx_strand_id
1 'polypeptide(L)'
;MKLSDCQQSVAVGRASAQTGAMTVSPPLEQTGVGVVVPYDFALDRELWRWVPDDISLHLTRMPYVPLAATMEMAIHISDPALVANGAADVKAVSPLVTAYACTSGSFVGGLAGEAALVTAMTEAGAPMAVTTSGALLTALRHLDIKRIATATPYTADITAGLSSYLAEASIDVVAAAGLGLTSDIWTVPYDVTAKLVRDTDRADADADAVFISCTNLPTYDVIAPLEAEIGKPVLTANQVTMWSALTMAGRKAVGPGQQLLAR
;
A
#
# COMPACT_ATOMS: atom_id res chain seq x y z
N MET A 1 -43.02 -29.95 53.87
CA MET A 1 -42.14 -30.27 55.02
C MET A 1 -40.90 -29.40 54.87
N LYS A 2 -40.73 -28.46 55.84
CA LYS A 2 -39.73 -27.39 55.85
C LYS A 2 -38.35 -27.96 56.23
N LEU A 3 -37.29 -27.61 55.50
CA LEU A 3 -35.91 -27.75 55.93
C LEU A 3 -35.42 -26.36 56.34
N SER A 4 -35.20 -26.16 57.63
CA SER A 4 -34.62 -24.98 58.27
C SER A 4 -33.26 -25.33 58.85
N ASP A 5 -32.32 -24.40 58.58
CA ASP A 5 -31.18 -23.97 59.41
C ASP A 5 -30.11 -24.96 59.84
N CYS A 6 -28.93 -24.76 59.32
CA CYS A 6 -27.70 -24.91 60.08
C CYS A 6 -26.70 -23.82 59.65
N GLN A 7 -26.75 -22.65 60.36
CA GLN A 7 -25.69 -21.65 60.29
C GLN A 7 -24.63 -22.02 61.34
N GLN A 8 -23.44 -22.38 60.89
CA GLN A 8 -22.23 -22.32 61.70
C GLN A 8 -21.29 -21.26 61.18
N SER A 9 -21.20 -20.21 61.97
CA SER A 9 -20.28 -19.08 61.83
C SER A 9 -18.85 -19.56 62.12
N VAL A 10 -18.00 -19.54 61.10
CA VAL A 10 -16.55 -19.63 61.25
C VAL A 10 -15.97 -18.24 61.00
N ALA A 11 -15.54 -17.57 62.05
CA ALA A 11 -14.78 -16.33 61.96
C ALA A 11 -13.37 -16.63 61.45
N VAL A 12 -13.11 -16.36 60.19
CA VAL A 12 -11.76 -16.38 59.57
C VAL A 12 -11.21 -14.95 59.60
N GLY A 13 -10.09 -14.80 60.29
CA GLY A 13 -9.38 -13.53 60.44
C GLY A 13 -9.07 -12.86 59.11
N ARG A 14 -9.37 -11.58 59.00
CA ARG A 14 -9.01 -10.73 57.87
C ARG A 14 -7.50 -10.52 57.85
N ALA A 15 -6.80 -11.32 57.03
CA ALA A 15 -5.52 -10.89 56.48
C ALA A 15 -5.83 -9.89 55.38
N SER A 16 -5.44 -8.64 55.53
CA SER A 16 -5.52 -7.61 54.47
C SER A 16 -4.48 -7.95 53.42
N ALA A 17 -4.85 -8.80 52.44
CA ALA A 17 -4.12 -8.89 51.20
C ALA A 17 -4.41 -7.60 50.43
N GLN A 18 -3.43 -6.71 50.33
CA GLN A 18 -3.39 -5.68 49.33
C GLN A 18 -3.28 -6.39 47.96
N THR A 19 -4.41 -6.75 47.38
CA THR A 19 -4.48 -7.10 45.98
C THR A 19 -4.22 -5.80 45.23
N GLY A 20 -2.97 -5.57 44.80
CA GLY A 20 -2.66 -4.55 43.81
C GLY A 20 -3.57 -4.84 42.62
N ALA A 21 -4.57 -3.99 42.39
CA ALA A 21 -5.42 -4.09 41.22
C ALA A 21 -4.52 -4.00 40.01
N MET A 22 -4.47 -5.07 39.24
CA MET A 22 -3.76 -5.09 37.94
C MET A 22 -4.51 -4.10 37.05
N THR A 23 -3.94 -2.91 36.81
CA THR A 23 -4.44 -1.95 35.87
C THR A 23 -4.16 -2.51 34.47
N VAL A 24 -5.14 -3.18 33.88
CA VAL A 24 -5.10 -3.60 32.49
C VAL A 24 -5.48 -2.39 31.66
N SER A 25 -4.58 -1.94 30.78
CA SER A 25 -4.90 -0.92 29.81
C SER A 25 -6.02 -1.42 28.89
N PRO A 26 -6.97 -0.55 28.48
CA PRO A 26 -7.98 -0.93 27.51
C PRO A 26 -7.30 -1.38 26.19
N PRO A 27 -7.94 -2.23 25.39
CA PRO A 27 -7.46 -2.57 24.06
C PRO A 27 -7.20 -1.30 23.25
N LEU A 28 -6.14 -1.29 22.42
CA LEU A 28 -5.91 -0.20 21.49
C LEU A 28 -7.11 -0.10 20.52
N GLU A 29 -7.67 1.10 20.41
CA GLU A 29 -8.59 1.39 19.32
C GLU A 29 -7.80 1.40 18.01
N GLN A 30 -8.17 0.54 17.07
CA GLN A 30 -7.51 0.43 15.80
C GLN A 30 -8.46 0.76 14.66
N THR A 31 -7.99 1.57 13.71
CA THR A 31 -8.67 1.79 12.44
C THR A 31 -8.17 0.76 11.42
N GLY A 32 -9.10 0.01 10.82
CA GLY A 32 -8.77 -1.00 9.81
C GLY A 32 -8.55 -0.36 8.43
N VAL A 33 -7.51 -0.80 7.73
CA VAL A 33 -7.28 -0.57 6.30
C VAL A 33 -7.20 -1.93 5.62
N GLY A 34 -8.13 -2.23 4.70
CA GLY A 34 -8.11 -3.42 3.87
C GLY A 34 -7.11 -3.25 2.72
N VAL A 35 -6.38 -4.30 2.39
CA VAL A 35 -5.40 -4.27 1.31
C VAL A 35 -5.56 -5.52 0.45
N VAL A 36 -6.00 -5.32 -0.78
CA VAL A 36 -6.04 -6.37 -1.81
C VAL A 36 -4.72 -6.35 -2.56
N VAL A 37 -4.03 -7.49 -2.61
CA VAL A 37 -2.73 -7.61 -3.28
C VAL A 37 -2.74 -8.72 -4.32
N PRO A 38 -1.87 -8.68 -5.34
CA PRO A 38 -1.66 -9.81 -6.24
C PRO A 38 -1.22 -11.07 -5.49
N TYR A 39 -1.43 -12.23 -6.09
CA TYR A 39 -1.08 -13.53 -5.48
C TYR A 39 0.42 -13.69 -5.20
N ASP A 40 1.28 -13.02 -5.96
CA ASP A 40 2.75 -13.07 -5.86
C ASP A 40 3.34 -12.00 -4.92
N PHE A 41 2.52 -11.15 -4.32
CA PHE A 41 2.99 -10.07 -3.44
C PHE A 41 3.71 -10.62 -2.21
N ALA A 42 4.93 -10.12 -1.95
CA ALA A 42 5.81 -10.64 -0.89
C ALA A 42 6.30 -9.56 0.11
N LEU A 43 5.90 -8.29 -0.06
CA LEU A 43 6.39 -7.17 0.73
C LEU A 43 5.42 -6.68 1.81
N ASP A 44 4.65 -7.58 2.42
CA ASP A 44 3.72 -7.26 3.51
C ASP A 44 4.38 -6.41 4.61
N ARG A 45 5.60 -6.79 5.02
CA ARG A 45 6.36 -6.09 6.06
C ARG A 45 6.77 -4.68 5.65
N GLU A 46 6.94 -4.41 4.35
CA GLU A 46 7.27 -3.07 3.87
C GLU A 46 6.06 -2.13 4.03
N LEU A 47 4.84 -2.58 3.72
CA LEU A 47 3.62 -1.78 3.90
C LEU A 47 3.46 -1.28 5.34
N TRP A 48 3.72 -2.14 6.33
CA TRP A 48 3.62 -1.80 7.75
C TRP A 48 4.59 -0.70 8.19
N ARG A 49 5.65 -0.41 7.44
CA ARG A 49 6.64 0.63 7.79
C ARG A 49 6.11 2.05 7.64
N TRP A 50 5.02 2.24 6.86
CA TRP A 50 4.34 3.53 6.74
C TRP A 50 3.15 3.68 7.70
N VAL A 51 2.84 2.68 8.47
CA VAL A 51 1.60 2.58 9.25
C VAL A 51 1.84 2.99 10.69
N PRO A 52 1.07 3.95 11.25
CA PRO A 52 1.11 4.29 12.67
C PRO A 52 0.45 3.20 13.53
N ASP A 53 0.76 3.21 14.83
CA ASP A 53 0.38 2.14 15.78
C ASP A 53 -1.14 1.96 15.96
N ASP A 54 -1.96 2.98 15.63
CA ASP A 54 -3.43 2.95 15.73
C ASP A 54 -4.13 2.40 14.47
N ILE A 55 -3.37 1.89 13.51
CA ILE A 55 -3.87 1.29 12.26
C ILE A 55 -3.58 -0.21 12.22
N SER A 56 -4.55 -0.98 11.74
CA SER A 56 -4.37 -2.38 11.36
C SER A 56 -4.53 -2.56 9.85
N LEU A 57 -3.55 -3.18 9.21
CA LEU A 57 -3.66 -3.63 7.82
C LEU A 57 -4.28 -5.04 7.77
N HIS A 58 -5.32 -5.19 6.98
CA HIS A 58 -5.98 -6.47 6.72
C HIS A 58 -5.75 -6.86 5.27
N LEU A 59 -4.74 -7.72 5.03
CA LEU A 59 -4.34 -8.11 3.69
C LEU A 59 -5.08 -9.35 3.21
N THR A 60 -5.53 -9.32 1.95
CA THR A 60 -5.98 -10.50 1.21
C THR A 60 -5.25 -10.58 -0.12
N ARG A 61 -5.00 -11.80 -0.60
CA ARG A 61 -4.36 -12.06 -1.90
C ARG A 61 -5.39 -12.50 -2.92
N MET A 62 -5.22 -12.04 -4.15
CA MET A 62 -5.97 -12.55 -5.29
C MET A 62 -5.70 -14.04 -5.47
N PRO A 63 -6.63 -14.81 -6.08
CA PRO A 63 -6.43 -16.23 -6.37
C PRO A 63 -5.15 -16.46 -7.19
N TYR A 64 -4.39 -17.50 -6.82
CA TYR A 64 -3.18 -17.88 -7.53
C TYR A 64 -3.47 -18.32 -8.96
N VAL A 65 -2.67 -17.80 -9.89
CA VAL A 65 -2.59 -18.29 -11.27
C VAL A 65 -1.10 -18.42 -11.66
N PRO A 66 -0.71 -19.41 -12.47
CA PRO A 66 0.69 -19.65 -12.82
C PRO A 66 1.18 -18.73 -13.95
N LEU A 67 0.99 -17.41 -13.79
CA LEU A 67 1.44 -16.41 -14.75
C LEU A 67 2.70 -15.72 -14.23
N ALA A 68 3.66 -15.51 -15.13
CA ALA A 68 4.81 -14.65 -14.86
C ALA A 68 4.38 -13.17 -14.84
N ALA A 69 5.20 -12.29 -14.25
CA ALA A 69 4.94 -10.85 -14.18
C ALA A 69 5.10 -10.18 -15.57
N THR A 70 4.18 -10.49 -16.48
CA THR A 70 4.08 -10.03 -17.87
C THR A 70 2.81 -9.22 -18.06
N MET A 71 2.61 -8.69 -19.27
CA MET A 71 1.37 -8.00 -19.65
C MET A 71 0.14 -8.90 -19.47
N GLU A 72 0.25 -10.20 -19.74
CA GLU A 72 -0.84 -11.17 -19.54
C GLU A 72 -1.28 -11.21 -18.05
N MET A 73 -0.32 -11.29 -17.13
CA MET A 73 -0.61 -11.20 -15.69
C MET A 73 -1.25 -9.86 -15.34
N ALA A 74 -0.67 -8.74 -15.82
CA ALA A 74 -1.19 -7.40 -15.52
C ALA A 74 -2.66 -7.25 -15.95
N ILE A 75 -3.02 -7.76 -17.13
CA ILE A 75 -4.41 -7.79 -17.63
C ILE A 75 -5.28 -8.69 -16.73
N HIS A 76 -4.81 -9.88 -16.39
CA HIS A 76 -5.57 -10.80 -15.53
C HIS A 76 -5.91 -10.18 -14.17
N ILE A 77 -4.92 -9.59 -13.50
CA ILE A 77 -5.12 -8.98 -12.17
C ILE A 77 -5.78 -7.60 -12.22
N SER A 78 -6.06 -7.05 -13.42
CA SER A 78 -6.86 -5.84 -13.63
C SER A 78 -8.37 -6.13 -13.75
N ASP A 79 -8.79 -7.38 -13.62
CA ASP A 79 -10.22 -7.75 -13.65
C ASP A 79 -10.95 -7.17 -12.43
N PRO A 80 -11.93 -6.25 -12.62
CA PRO A 80 -12.68 -5.67 -11.53
C PRO A 80 -13.38 -6.70 -10.64
N ALA A 81 -13.81 -7.85 -11.20
CA ALA A 81 -14.46 -8.90 -10.42
C ALA A 81 -13.49 -9.57 -9.43
N LEU A 82 -12.25 -9.80 -9.82
CA LEU A 82 -11.23 -10.34 -8.92
C LEU A 82 -10.89 -9.37 -7.79
N VAL A 83 -10.76 -8.08 -8.11
CA VAL A 83 -10.48 -7.04 -7.11
C VAL A 83 -11.66 -6.85 -6.16
N ALA A 84 -12.90 -6.88 -6.68
CA ALA A 84 -14.13 -6.85 -5.88
C ALA A 84 -14.22 -8.01 -4.89
N ASN A 85 -13.85 -9.23 -5.30
CA ASN A 85 -13.80 -10.38 -4.41
C ASN A 85 -12.84 -10.15 -3.26
N GLY A 86 -11.63 -9.65 -3.53
CA GLY A 86 -10.67 -9.30 -2.48
C GLY A 86 -11.20 -8.20 -1.53
N ALA A 87 -11.91 -7.19 -2.06
CA ALA A 87 -12.55 -6.18 -1.22
C ALA A 87 -13.66 -6.77 -0.34
N ALA A 88 -14.45 -7.73 -0.86
CA ALA A 88 -15.46 -8.46 -0.10
C ALA A 88 -14.85 -9.32 1.02
N ASP A 89 -13.69 -9.95 0.78
CA ASP A 89 -12.99 -10.76 1.78
C ASP A 89 -12.58 -9.91 2.99
N VAL A 90 -11.98 -8.74 2.77
CA VAL A 90 -11.55 -7.86 3.87
C VAL A 90 -12.70 -7.11 4.53
N LYS A 91 -13.87 -7.01 3.90
CA LYS A 91 -15.07 -6.37 4.47
C LYS A 91 -15.49 -7.00 5.80
N ALA A 92 -15.21 -8.28 6.01
CA ALA A 92 -15.58 -8.99 7.24
C ALA A 92 -15.02 -8.34 8.53
N VAL A 93 -13.91 -7.59 8.42
CA VAL A 93 -13.28 -6.85 9.54
C VAL A 93 -13.57 -5.35 9.49
N SER A 94 -14.50 -4.92 8.63
CA SER A 94 -15.02 -3.55 8.52
C SER A 94 -13.92 -2.48 8.37
N PRO A 95 -13.01 -2.58 7.40
CA PRO A 95 -12.00 -1.57 7.17
C PRO A 95 -12.65 -0.25 6.73
N LEU A 96 -12.06 0.87 7.12
CA LEU A 96 -12.54 2.20 6.73
C LEU A 96 -12.20 2.52 5.27
N VAL A 97 -11.05 2.03 4.81
CA VAL A 97 -10.56 2.17 3.43
C VAL A 97 -10.11 0.81 2.93
N THR A 98 -10.34 0.50 1.66
CA THR A 98 -9.75 -0.66 0.97
C THR A 98 -8.84 -0.18 -0.15
N ALA A 99 -7.58 -0.59 -0.12
CA ALA A 99 -6.59 -0.30 -1.14
C ALA A 99 -6.36 -1.52 -2.05
N TYR A 100 -6.35 -1.33 -3.36
CA TYR A 100 -5.80 -2.30 -4.30
C TYR A 100 -4.31 -1.97 -4.52
N ALA A 101 -3.45 -2.68 -3.79
CA ALA A 101 -2.00 -2.47 -3.79
C ALA A 101 -1.34 -3.27 -4.93
N CYS A 102 -1.57 -2.82 -6.14
CA CYS A 102 -0.95 -3.33 -7.36
C CYS A 102 -0.81 -2.21 -8.39
N THR A 103 0.41 -1.96 -8.84
CA THR A 103 0.64 -0.89 -9.81
C THR A 103 0.18 -1.31 -11.21
N SER A 104 0.77 -2.38 -11.78
CA SER A 104 0.46 -2.81 -13.15
C SER A 104 -1.02 -3.15 -13.34
N GLY A 105 -1.62 -3.89 -12.41
CA GLY A 105 -3.05 -4.20 -12.46
C GLY A 105 -3.96 -2.97 -12.36
N SER A 106 -3.48 -1.87 -11.78
CA SER A 106 -4.30 -0.66 -11.66
C SER A 106 -4.11 0.36 -12.79
N PHE A 107 -3.04 0.27 -13.61
CA PHE A 107 -2.87 1.19 -14.74
C PHE A 107 -3.12 0.57 -16.12
N VAL A 108 -3.04 -0.77 -16.26
CA VAL A 108 -3.06 -1.44 -17.57
C VAL A 108 -4.35 -1.17 -18.37
N GLY A 109 -5.45 -0.91 -17.69
CA GLY A 109 -6.73 -0.53 -18.29
C GLY A 109 -6.91 0.97 -18.56
N GLY A 110 -5.85 1.79 -18.42
CA GLY A 110 -5.94 3.25 -18.50
C GLY A 110 -6.74 3.87 -17.36
N LEU A 111 -7.07 5.16 -17.46
CA LEU A 111 -7.85 5.87 -16.44
C LEU A 111 -9.25 5.26 -16.25
N ALA A 112 -9.87 4.80 -17.33
CA ALA A 112 -11.19 4.18 -17.25
C ALA A 112 -11.16 2.84 -16.52
N GLY A 113 -10.12 2.02 -16.76
CA GLY A 113 -9.92 0.76 -16.04
C GLY A 113 -9.65 0.98 -14.55
N GLU A 114 -8.81 1.95 -14.21
CA GLU A 114 -8.56 2.33 -12.81
C GLU A 114 -9.84 2.74 -12.09
N ALA A 115 -10.66 3.60 -12.70
CA ALA A 115 -11.95 4.01 -12.15
C ALA A 115 -12.93 2.83 -11.97
N ALA A 116 -12.91 1.86 -12.90
CA ALA A 116 -13.73 0.65 -12.79
C ALA A 116 -13.32 -0.22 -11.59
N LEU A 117 -12.02 -0.31 -11.28
CA LEU A 117 -11.52 -1.03 -10.09
C LEU A 117 -12.01 -0.37 -8.79
N VAL A 118 -11.93 0.97 -8.69
CA VAL A 118 -12.44 1.72 -7.53
C VAL A 118 -13.95 1.49 -7.37
N THR A 119 -14.70 1.57 -8.46
CA THR A 119 -16.14 1.31 -8.46
C THR A 119 -16.46 -0.10 -7.97
N ALA A 120 -15.77 -1.11 -8.51
CA ALA A 120 -15.98 -2.50 -8.14
C ALA A 120 -15.70 -2.78 -6.65
N MET A 121 -14.64 -2.21 -6.08
CA MET A 121 -14.35 -2.30 -4.64
C MET A 121 -15.45 -1.64 -3.80
N THR A 122 -15.94 -0.48 -4.24
CA THR A 122 -17.00 0.26 -3.52
C THR A 122 -18.31 -0.52 -3.56
N GLU A 123 -18.69 -1.07 -4.71
CA GLU A 123 -19.89 -1.91 -4.87
C GLU A 123 -19.79 -3.21 -4.06
N ALA A 124 -18.59 -3.77 -3.89
CA ALA A 124 -18.33 -4.91 -3.01
C ALA A 124 -18.46 -4.57 -1.53
N GLY A 125 -18.54 -3.28 -1.20
CA GLY A 125 -18.85 -2.76 0.14
C GLY A 125 -17.67 -2.12 0.86
N ALA A 126 -16.60 -1.72 0.15
CA ALA A 126 -15.58 -0.85 0.70
C ALA A 126 -16.17 0.56 0.91
N PRO A 127 -16.14 1.15 2.13
CA PRO A 127 -16.65 2.50 2.36
C PRO A 127 -15.91 3.57 1.56
N MET A 128 -14.60 3.38 1.43
CA MET A 128 -13.69 4.15 0.58
C MET A 128 -12.71 3.19 -0.10
N ALA A 129 -12.36 3.48 -1.35
CA ALA A 129 -11.46 2.63 -2.13
C ALA A 129 -10.40 3.46 -2.85
N VAL A 130 -9.19 2.90 -2.98
CA VAL A 130 -8.07 3.51 -3.69
C VAL A 130 -7.25 2.44 -4.39
N THR A 131 -6.69 2.76 -5.54
CA THR A 131 -5.70 1.92 -6.23
C THR A 131 -4.31 2.53 -6.12
N THR A 132 -3.26 1.75 -6.33
CA THR A 132 -1.88 2.28 -6.37
C THR A 132 -1.72 3.36 -7.42
N SER A 133 -2.27 3.18 -8.62
CA SER A 133 -2.12 4.15 -9.71
C SER A 133 -2.94 5.41 -9.47
N GLY A 134 -4.15 5.32 -8.90
CA GLY A 134 -4.94 6.47 -8.47
C GLY A 134 -4.27 7.24 -7.32
N ALA A 135 -3.65 6.51 -6.38
CA ALA A 135 -2.84 7.10 -5.31
C ALA A 135 -1.63 7.87 -5.85
N LEU A 136 -0.94 7.32 -6.87
CA LEU A 136 0.15 8.03 -7.55
C LEU A 136 -0.33 9.36 -8.14
N LEU A 137 -1.43 9.38 -8.89
CA LEU A 137 -1.97 10.61 -9.46
C LEU A 137 -2.35 11.62 -8.37
N THR A 138 -2.84 11.14 -7.24
CA THR A 138 -3.17 12.00 -6.10
C THR A 138 -1.91 12.58 -5.45
N ALA A 139 -0.84 11.79 -5.30
CA ALA A 139 0.45 12.26 -4.79
C ALA A 139 1.10 13.28 -5.73
N LEU A 140 1.07 13.04 -7.04
CA LEU A 140 1.59 13.98 -8.05
C LEU A 140 0.87 15.33 -7.99
N ARG A 141 -0.46 15.33 -7.90
CA ARG A 141 -1.25 16.56 -7.70
C ARG A 141 -0.93 17.26 -6.39
N HIS A 142 -0.77 16.50 -5.31
CA HIS A 142 -0.44 17.05 -3.98
C HIS A 142 0.92 17.78 -3.98
N LEU A 143 1.86 17.27 -4.76
CA LEU A 143 3.22 17.84 -4.88
C LEU A 143 3.36 18.85 -6.04
N ASP A 144 2.29 19.10 -6.82
CA ASP A 144 2.29 19.91 -8.06
C ASP A 144 3.31 19.42 -9.10
N ILE A 145 3.45 18.09 -9.25
CA ILE A 145 4.36 17.42 -10.18
C ILE A 145 3.63 17.16 -11.50
N LYS A 146 4.25 17.54 -12.62
CA LYS A 146 3.74 17.35 -13.97
C LYS A 146 4.68 16.60 -14.90
N ARG A 147 5.97 16.58 -14.61
CA ARG A 147 7.02 15.90 -15.37
C ARG A 147 7.72 14.90 -14.48
N ILE A 148 7.73 13.63 -14.87
CA ILE A 148 8.20 12.55 -14.01
C ILE A 148 9.12 11.59 -14.78
N ALA A 149 10.16 11.12 -14.10
CA ALA A 149 10.94 9.98 -14.54
C ALA A 149 10.39 8.70 -13.90
N THR A 150 10.30 7.58 -14.63
CA THR A 150 9.76 6.32 -14.12
C THR A 150 10.80 5.21 -14.13
N ALA A 151 11.02 4.61 -12.96
CA ALA A 151 11.89 3.46 -12.74
C ALA A 151 11.03 2.23 -12.43
N THR A 152 11.15 1.15 -13.20
CA THR A 152 10.28 -0.02 -13.09
C THR A 152 11.09 -1.32 -13.02
N PRO A 153 10.59 -2.40 -12.40
CA PRO A 153 11.19 -3.71 -12.54
C PRO A 153 10.76 -4.42 -13.84
N TYR A 154 9.76 -3.90 -14.55
CA TYR A 154 9.01 -4.56 -15.60
C TYR A 154 9.75 -4.69 -16.94
N THR A 155 9.16 -5.50 -17.81
CA THR A 155 9.45 -5.55 -19.26
C THR A 155 9.09 -4.22 -19.94
N ALA A 156 9.61 -4.02 -21.14
CA ALA A 156 9.44 -2.75 -21.86
C ALA A 156 7.97 -2.41 -22.19
N ASP A 157 7.15 -3.41 -22.47
CA ASP A 157 5.72 -3.26 -22.78
C ASP A 157 4.91 -2.76 -21.58
N ILE A 158 5.13 -3.34 -20.39
CA ILE A 158 4.47 -2.89 -19.16
C ILE A 158 4.97 -1.49 -18.75
N THR A 159 6.27 -1.22 -18.91
CA THR A 159 6.84 0.11 -18.66
C THR A 159 6.22 1.17 -19.58
N ALA A 160 6.03 0.85 -20.85
CA ALA A 160 5.33 1.72 -21.81
C ALA A 160 3.84 1.91 -21.45
N GLY A 161 3.18 0.87 -20.91
CA GLY A 161 1.81 0.95 -20.39
C GLY A 161 1.67 1.97 -19.27
N LEU A 162 2.63 2.02 -18.33
CA LEU A 162 2.65 3.03 -17.28
C LEU A 162 2.78 4.45 -17.86
N SER A 163 3.67 4.63 -18.85
CA SER A 163 3.85 5.93 -19.53
C SER A 163 2.56 6.37 -20.23
N SER A 164 1.85 5.44 -20.87
CA SER A 164 0.56 5.72 -21.52
C SER A 164 -0.51 6.15 -20.51
N TYR A 165 -0.63 5.45 -19.37
CA TYR A 165 -1.55 5.80 -18.29
C TYR A 165 -1.29 7.20 -17.73
N LEU A 166 -0.02 7.54 -17.50
CA LEU A 166 0.37 8.87 -16.99
C LEU A 166 0.09 9.97 -18.02
N ALA A 167 0.32 9.70 -19.30
CA ALA A 167 -0.01 10.62 -20.40
C ALA A 167 -1.52 10.90 -20.48
N GLU A 168 -2.39 9.90 -20.31
CA GLU A 168 -3.85 10.08 -20.22
C GLU A 168 -4.22 11.05 -19.08
N ALA A 169 -3.46 11.02 -17.98
CA ALA A 169 -3.64 11.92 -16.84
C ALA A 169 -2.94 13.28 -16.99
N SER A 170 -2.41 13.59 -18.20
CA SER A 170 -1.65 14.81 -18.47
C SER A 170 -0.37 14.96 -17.63
N ILE A 171 0.26 13.85 -17.29
CA ILE A 171 1.58 13.78 -16.67
C ILE A 171 2.59 13.39 -17.75
N ASP A 172 3.62 14.20 -17.92
CA ASP A 172 4.69 13.99 -18.90
C ASP A 172 5.76 13.03 -18.35
N VAL A 173 5.93 11.88 -18.98
CA VAL A 173 6.99 10.92 -18.63
C VAL A 173 8.23 11.25 -19.47
N VAL A 174 9.17 11.97 -18.86
CA VAL A 174 10.37 12.48 -19.57
C VAL A 174 11.50 11.45 -19.67
N ALA A 175 11.52 10.47 -18.78
CA ALA A 175 12.44 9.33 -18.83
C ALA A 175 11.75 8.07 -18.28
N ALA A 176 12.06 6.92 -18.86
CA ALA A 176 11.57 5.63 -18.39
C ALA A 176 12.64 4.55 -18.52
N ALA A 177 12.87 3.78 -17.45
CA ALA A 177 13.77 2.64 -17.47
C ALA A 177 13.18 1.45 -16.73
N GLY A 178 13.47 0.23 -17.22
CA GLY A 178 13.01 -1.03 -16.61
C GLY A 178 14.12 -2.05 -16.45
N LEU A 179 13.99 -2.93 -15.43
CA LEU A 179 14.92 -4.04 -15.20
C LEU A 179 14.63 -5.25 -16.11
N GLY A 180 13.47 -5.31 -16.76
CA GLY A 180 13.07 -6.41 -17.62
C GLY A 180 12.74 -7.71 -16.89
N LEU A 181 12.34 -7.65 -15.62
CA LEU A 181 12.05 -8.83 -14.80
C LEU A 181 10.64 -9.35 -15.04
N THR A 182 10.50 -10.68 -14.97
CA THR A 182 9.22 -11.40 -15.09
C THR A 182 8.90 -12.28 -13.88
N SER A 183 9.77 -12.31 -12.88
CA SER A 183 9.56 -13.03 -11.61
C SER A 183 10.47 -12.47 -10.50
N ASP A 184 10.23 -12.91 -9.27
CA ASP A 184 11.11 -12.71 -8.11
C ASP A 184 11.47 -11.24 -7.82
N ILE A 185 10.60 -10.31 -8.21
CA ILE A 185 10.84 -8.85 -8.09
C ILE A 185 11.15 -8.46 -6.64
N TRP A 186 10.55 -9.14 -5.65
CA TRP A 186 10.79 -8.89 -4.21
C TRP A 186 12.22 -9.22 -3.75
N THR A 187 13.01 -9.91 -4.57
CA THR A 187 14.40 -10.24 -4.26
C THR A 187 15.42 -9.20 -4.74
N VAL A 188 14.96 -8.18 -5.47
CA VAL A 188 15.82 -7.12 -6.00
C VAL A 188 16.49 -6.36 -4.85
N PRO A 189 17.82 -6.30 -4.79
CA PRO A 189 18.53 -5.57 -3.74
C PRO A 189 18.30 -4.05 -3.85
N TYR A 190 18.35 -3.36 -2.72
CA TYR A 190 18.18 -1.90 -2.66
C TYR A 190 19.20 -1.12 -3.50
N ASP A 191 20.42 -1.60 -3.62
CA ASP A 191 21.45 -0.96 -4.45
C ASP A 191 21.13 -1.00 -5.95
N VAL A 192 20.48 -2.11 -6.41
CA VAL A 192 19.99 -2.24 -7.79
C VAL A 192 18.83 -1.24 -8.02
N THR A 193 17.87 -1.17 -7.09
CA THR A 193 16.78 -0.19 -7.15
C THR A 193 17.33 1.23 -7.15
N ALA A 194 18.26 1.55 -6.26
CA ALA A 194 18.88 2.87 -6.17
C ALA A 194 19.67 3.23 -7.43
N LYS A 195 20.40 2.27 -8.01
CA LYS A 195 21.09 2.48 -9.28
C LYS A 195 20.12 2.78 -10.41
N LEU A 196 19.02 2.02 -10.51
CA LEU A 196 18.00 2.24 -11.52
C LEU A 196 17.43 3.67 -11.42
N VAL A 197 17.10 4.15 -10.22
CA VAL A 197 16.60 5.51 -9.99
C VAL A 197 17.62 6.56 -10.45
N ARG A 198 18.90 6.42 -10.06
CA ARG A 198 19.96 7.36 -10.47
C ARG A 198 20.14 7.42 -11.98
N ASP A 199 20.10 6.26 -12.63
CA ASP A 199 20.28 6.18 -14.08
C ASP A 199 19.07 6.80 -14.81
N THR A 200 17.86 6.61 -14.28
CA THR A 200 16.63 7.17 -14.84
C THR A 200 16.58 8.69 -14.64
N ASP A 201 16.95 9.20 -13.46
CA ASP A 201 17.02 10.65 -13.18
C ASP A 201 18.06 11.37 -14.05
N ARG A 202 19.21 10.74 -14.30
CA ARG A 202 20.26 11.29 -15.17
C ARG A 202 19.86 11.32 -16.65
N ALA A 203 18.92 10.49 -17.07
CA ALA A 203 18.47 10.46 -18.46
C ALA A 203 17.71 11.74 -18.85
N ASP A 204 17.03 12.38 -17.88
CA ASP A 204 16.41 13.69 -18.05
C ASP A 204 16.42 14.48 -16.72
N ALA A 205 17.27 15.51 -16.67
CA ALA A 205 17.43 16.36 -15.50
C ALA A 205 16.19 17.25 -15.19
N ASP A 206 15.28 17.39 -16.16
CA ASP A 206 14.09 18.24 -16.06
C ASP A 206 12.88 17.53 -15.42
N ALA A 207 13.02 16.28 -15.01
CA ALA A 207 11.99 15.60 -14.22
C ALA A 207 11.81 16.31 -12.87
N ASP A 208 10.55 16.55 -12.48
CA ASP A 208 10.20 17.12 -11.18
C ASP A 208 10.36 16.11 -10.04
N ALA A 209 10.23 14.81 -10.36
CA ALA A 209 10.31 13.68 -9.43
C ALA A 209 10.67 12.39 -10.15
N VAL A 210 11.05 11.36 -9.38
CA VAL A 210 11.17 9.98 -9.85
C VAL A 210 10.10 9.11 -9.20
N PHE A 211 9.41 8.29 -10.00
CA PHE A 211 8.49 7.26 -9.50
C PHE A 211 9.06 5.87 -9.67
N ILE A 212 9.16 5.13 -8.57
CA ILE A 212 9.53 3.72 -8.56
C ILE A 212 8.26 2.88 -8.57
N SER A 213 7.99 2.24 -9.69
CA SER A 213 6.81 1.41 -9.91
C SER A 213 7.00 0.00 -9.32
N CYS A 214 5.89 -0.69 -9.10
CA CYS A 214 5.72 -2.04 -8.56
C CYS A 214 5.68 -2.11 -7.03
N THR A 215 4.55 -2.58 -6.52
CA THR A 215 4.37 -2.84 -5.08
C THR A 215 5.23 -4.00 -4.58
N ASN A 216 5.74 -4.84 -5.48
CA ASN A 216 6.62 -5.97 -5.13
C ASN A 216 8.12 -5.65 -5.27
N LEU A 217 8.50 -4.40 -5.60
CA LEU A 217 9.89 -3.95 -5.61
C LEU A 217 10.25 -3.32 -4.24
N PRO A 218 11.29 -3.79 -3.54
CA PRO A 218 11.72 -3.20 -2.27
C PRO A 218 12.17 -1.75 -2.44
N THR A 219 11.63 -0.82 -1.63
CA THR A 219 11.88 0.62 -1.84
C THR A 219 12.05 1.44 -0.57
N TYR A 220 11.53 1.02 0.57
CA TYR A 220 11.42 1.90 1.74
C TYR A 220 12.73 2.58 2.15
N ASP A 221 13.83 1.81 2.23
CA ASP A 221 15.11 2.31 2.76
C ASP A 221 15.91 3.13 1.73
N VAL A 222 15.51 3.16 0.46
CA VAL A 222 16.17 3.97 -0.57
C VAL A 222 15.52 5.32 -0.79
N ILE A 223 14.29 5.56 -0.34
CA ILE A 223 13.53 6.79 -0.61
C ILE A 223 14.30 8.02 -0.08
N ALA A 224 14.42 8.16 1.24
CA ALA A 224 15.02 9.33 1.86
C ALA A 224 16.48 9.56 1.44
N PRO A 225 17.37 8.54 1.34
CA PRO A 225 18.71 8.71 0.81
C PRO A 225 18.74 9.21 -0.63
N LEU A 226 17.88 8.69 -1.51
CA LEU A 226 17.81 9.12 -2.90
C LEU A 226 17.27 10.56 -3.02
N GLU A 227 16.22 10.91 -2.29
CA GLU A 227 15.71 12.28 -2.26
C GLU A 227 16.76 13.29 -1.81
N ALA A 228 17.58 12.93 -0.80
CA ALA A 228 18.70 13.75 -0.36
C ALA A 228 19.81 13.89 -1.42
N GLU A 229 20.06 12.81 -2.20
CA GLU A 229 21.09 12.76 -3.24
C GLU A 229 20.68 13.55 -4.50
N ILE A 230 19.46 13.29 -5.01
CA ILE A 230 19.01 13.89 -6.29
C ILE A 230 18.28 15.23 -6.13
N GLY A 231 17.93 15.61 -4.90
CA GLY A 231 17.26 16.89 -4.59
C GLY A 231 15.80 16.97 -5.07
N LYS A 232 15.16 15.84 -5.39
CA LYS A 232 13.79 15.73 -5.90
C LYS A 232 13.00 14.68 -5.12
N PRO A 233 11.64 14.74 -5.09
CA PRO A 233 10.82 13.67 -4.55
C PRO A 233 11.07 12.33 -5.26
N VAL A 234 11.18 11.27 -4.46
CA VAL A 234 11.20 9.88 -4.92
C VAL A 234 9.94 9.20 -4.41
N LEU A 235 8.97 9.03 -5.29
CA LEU A 235 7.70 8.37 -5.00
C LEU A 235 7.81 6.88 -5.27
N THR A 236 7.18 6.05 -4.44
CA THR A 236 7.16 4.60 -4.66
C THR A 236 5.74 4.04 -4.60
N ALA A 237 5.51 2.93 -5.29
CA ALA A 237 4.19 2.30 -5.36
C ALA A 237 3.59 2.02 -3.97
N ASN A 238 4.35 1.40 -3.07
CA ASN A 238 3.89 1.12 -1.71
C ASN A 238 3.68 2.40 -0.89
N GLN A 239 4.59 3.38 -1.01
CA GLN A 239 4.50 4.65 -0.29
C GLN A 239 3.22 5.41 -0.66
N VAL A 240 2.96 5.62 -1.97
CA VAL A 240 1.77 6.38 -2.40
C VAL A 240 0.48 5.67 -2.04
N THR A 241 0.47 4.32 -2.11
CA THR A 241 -0.70 3.51 -1.73
C THR A 241 -1.02 3.69 -0.24
N MET A 242 -0.03 3.53 0.63
CA MET A 242 -0.22 3.68 2.08
C MET A 242 -0.52 5.13 2.46
N TRP A 243 0.20 6.10 1.90
CA TRP A 243 -0.06 7.53 2.12
C TRP A 243 -1.51 7.90 1.77
N SER A 244 -1.99 7.48 0.60
CA SER A 244 -3.35 7.81 0.16
C SER A 244 -4.41 7.11 1.00
N ALA A 245 -4.26 5.81 1.26
CA ALA A 245 -5.21 5.05 2.09
C ALA A 245 -5.30 5.61 3.52
N LEU A 246 -4.17 5.95 4.14
CA LEU A 246 -4.12 6.52 5.47
C LEU A 246 -4.71 7.95 5.50
N THR A 247 -4.41 8.77 4.49
CA THR A 247 -5.03 10.11 4.34
C THR A 247 -6.55 10.01 4.25
N MET A 248 -7.08 9.08 3.46
CA MET A 248 -8.53 8.81 3.37
C MET A 248 -9.11 8.34 4.71
N ALA A 249 -8.34 7.59 5.49
CA ALA A 249 -8.73 7.17 6.84
C ALA A 249 -8.58 8.28 7.91
N GLY A 250 -8.19 9.51 7.52
CA GLY A 250 -7.95 10.61 8.44
C GLY A 250 -6.69 10.42 9.30
N ARG A 251 -5.71 9.66 8.80
CA ARG A 251 -4.44 9.36 9.47
C ARG A 251 -3.26 9.81 8.62
N LYS A 252 -2.11 9.95 9.24
CA LYS A 252 -0.86 10.28 8.55
C LYS A 252 0.03 9.05 8.44
N ALA A 253 0.56 8.81 7.25
CA ALA A 253 1.62 7.82 7.07
C ALA A 253 2.89 8.26 7.81
N VAL A 254 3.64 7.28 8.31
CA VAL A 254 4.93 7.50 8.98
C VAL A 254 6.07 7.12 8.03
N GLY A 255 7.17 7.90 8.05
CA GLY A 255 8.32 7.64 7.17
C GLY A 255 9.30 8.80 7.25
N PRO A 256 10.28 8.71 8.18
CA PRO A 256 11.19 9.82 8.43
C PRO A 256 12.00 10.17 7.18
N GLY A 257 12.10 11.47 6.91
CA GLY A 257 12.90 12.02 5.81
C GLY A 257 12.30 11.88 4.42
N GLN A 258 11.07 11.35 4.26
CA GLN A 258 10.39 11.21 2.96
C GLN A 258 9.58 12.46 2.63
N GLN A 259 9.83 13.08 1.48
CA GLN A 259 9.25 14.39 1.10
C GLN A 259 7.73 14.36 0.95
N LEU A 260 7.16 13.28 0.39
CA LEU A 260 5.71 13.13 0.28
C LEU A 260 5.00 13.22 1.63
N LEU A 261 5.61 12.71 2.70
CA LEU A 261 5.02 12.62 4.02
C LEU A 261 5.26 13.88 4.88
N ALA A 262 6.14 14.76 4.44
CA ALA A 262 6.51 16.00 5.14
C ALA A 262 5.63 17.20 4.79
N ARG A 263 4.77 17.07 3.78
CA ARG A 263 3.90 18.14 3.25
C ARG A 263 2.43 18.02 3.66
#